data_277762850be8b433db303b8aa3d8c912
#
_entry.id   277762850be8b433db303b8aa3d8c912
#
_cell.length_a   1.000
_cell.length_b   1.000
_cell.length_c   1.000
_cell.angle_alpha   90.00
_cell.angle_beta   90.00
_cell.angle_gamma   90.00
#
_symmetry.space_group_name_H-M   'P 1'
#
loop_
_entity.id
_entity.type
_entity.pdbx_description
1 polymer ?
#
loop_
_entity_poly.entity_id
_entity_poly.type
_entity_poly.pdbx_seq_one_letter_code
_entity_poly.pdbx_strand_id
1 'polypeptide(L)'
;MRRRWSIIAAILLLAITVALVLRIIDSESDNSQRAQNIEEYNGIVAEVGNELCEVLVDFESVPYASTMVKTIRIVNVGTTPLILLDNTTQCRCMWLDYKRDAIPAGESMDINLMFDSRGEWGSVGNYMEITTSRSEAPIVLWIAAEVQ
;
A
#
# COMPACT_ATOMS: atom_id res chain seq x y z
N MET A 1 -30.78 21.39 46.46
CA MET A 1 -30.06 20.22 45.88
C MET A 1 -30.22 20.10 44.36
N ARG A 2 -31.34 20.30 43.72
CA ARG A 2 -31.58 20.16 42.27
C ARG A 2 -30.69 21.01 41.39
N ARG A 3 -30.37 22.25 41.75
CA ARG A 3 -29.57 23.19 40.95
C ARG A 3 -28.08 22.76 40.78
N ARG A 4 -27.50 22.08 41.78
CA ARG A 4 -26.12 21.58 41.73
C ARG A 4 -25.96 20.40 40.78
N TRP A 5 -26.94 19.53 40.68
CA TRP A 5 -26.94 18.38 39.76
C TRP A 5 -27.07 18.81 38.30
N SER A 6 -27.84 19.86 38.00
CA SER A 6 -27.96 20.40 36.65
C SER A 6 -26.64 21.00 36.14
N ILE A 7 -25.84 21.63 36.99
CA ILE A 7 -24.56 22.22 36.64
C ILE A 7 -23.53 21.08 36.37
N ILE A 8 -23.52 20.05 37.19
CA ILE A 8 -22.61 18.89 37.00
C ILE A 8 -22.95 18.16 35.73
N ALA A 9 -24.22 17.94 35.41
CA ALA A 9 -24.64 17.31 34.16
C ALA A 9 -24.25 18.14 32.92
N ALA A 10 -24.35 19.46 33.00
CA ALA A 10 -23.95 20.35 31.92
C ALA A 10 -22.42 20.32 31.67
N ILE A 11 -21.63 20.29 32.75
CA ILE A 11 -20.16 20.20 32.66
C ILE A 11 -19.73 18.83 32.05
N LEU A 12 -20.37 17.74 32.45
CA LEU A 12 -20.10 16.41 31.89
C LEU A 12 -20.46 16.33 30.41
N LEU A 13 -21.59 16.88 29.99
CA LEU A 13 -21.98 16.97 28.58
C LEU A 13 -20.96 17.78 27.76
N LEU A 14 -20.53 18.92 28.30
CA LEU A 14 -19.52 19.75 27.63
C LEU A 14 -18.16 19.01 27.47
N ALA A 15 -17.75 18.30 28.53
CA ALA A 15 -16.50 17.50 28.47
C ALA A 15 -16.57 16.37 27.43
N ILE A 16 -17.72 15.70 27.31
CA ILE A 16 -17.93 14.63 26.31
C ILE A 16 -17.92 15.22 24.90
N THR A 17 -18.58 16.36 24.68
CA THR A 17 -18.59 17.00 23.33
C THR A 17 -17.19 17.47 22.94
N VAL A 18 -16.43 18.07 23.85
CA VAL A 18 -15.05 18.48 23.59
C VAL A 18 -14.16 17.27 23.27
N ALA A 19 -14.28 16.17 24.00
CA ALA A 19 -13.52 14.95 23.75
C ALA A 19 -13.86 14.32 22.39
N LEU A 20 -15.14 14.35 21.97
CA LEU A 20 -15.57 13.89 20.66
C LEU A 20 -15.00 14.77 19.52
N VAL A 21 -15.04 16.09 19.69
CA VAL A 21 -14.51 17.04 18.70
C VAL A 21 -12.99 16.88 18.57
N LEU A 22 -12.28 16.72 19.68
CA LEU A 22 -10.81 16.48 19.63
C LEU A 22 -10.48 15.17 18.89
N ARG A 23 -11.24 14.08 19.10
CA ARG A 23 -11.05 12.83 18.37
C ARG A 23 -11.29 12.96 16.86
N ILE A 24 -12.26 13.78 16.44
CA ILE A 24 -12.53 14.05 15.04
C ILE A 24 -11.36 14.82 14.42
N ILE A 25 -10.86 15.85 15.11
CA ILE A 25 -9.72 16.66 14.65
C ILE A 25 -8.45 15.81 14.53
N ASP A 26 -8.17 14.94 15.50
CA ASP A 26 -7.01 14.03 15.45
C ASP A 26 -7.12 13.06 14.27
N SER A 27 -8.33 12.53 13.98
CA SER A 27 -8.57 11.64 12.84
C SER A 27 -8.39 12.34 11.49
N GLU A 28 -8.81 13.61 11.36
CA GLU A 28 -8.61 14.39 10.13
C GLU A 28 -7.15 14.78 9.93
N SER A 29 -6.43 15.10 11.00
CA SER A 29 -4.99 15.41 10.95
C SER A 29 -4.18 14.21 10.51
N ASP A 30 -4.48 13.01 11.03
CA ASP A 30 -3.80 11.76 10.68
C ASP A 30 -4.04 11.38 9.20
N ASN A 31 -5.26 11.62 8.71
CA ASN A 31 -5.63 11.37 7.32
C ASN A 31 -4.95 12.36 6.34
N SER A 32 -4.80 13.62 6.74
CA SER A 32 -4.09 14.64 5.96
C SER A 32 -2.60 14.38 5.88
N GLN A 33 -1.97 13.91 6.96
CA GLN A 33 -0.55 13.53 6.95
C GLN A 33 -0.30 12.28 6.11
N ARG A 34 -1.24 11.32 6.09
CA ARG A 34 -1.18 10.13 5.22
C ARG A 34 -1.25 10.51 3.74
N ALA A 35 -2.18 11.39 3.37
CA ALA A 35 -2.32 11.88 2.00
C ALA A 35 -1.04 12.60 1.53
N GLN A 36 -0.44 13.44 2.37
CA GLN A 36 0.81 14.14 2.07
C GLN A 36 2.01 13.20 1.91
N ASN A 37 2.11 12.15 2.72
CA ASN A 37 3.18 11.14 2.60
C ASN A 37 3.08 10.31 1.32
N ILE A 38 1.89 10.13 0.76
CA ILE A 38 1.68 9.44 -0.52
C ILE A 38 2.04 10.37 -1.70
N GLU A 39 1.68 11.65 -1.63
CA GLU A 39 2.01 12.63 -2.69
C GLU A 39 3.51 12.93 -2.80
N GLU A 40 4.27 12.84 -1.70
CA GLU A 40 5.72 13.09 -1.71
C GLU A 40 6.54 11.87 -2.16
N TYR A 41 5.94 10.66 -2.22
CA TYR A 41 6.62 9.46 -2.70
C TYR A 41 6.61 9.42 -4.23
N ASN A 42 7.73 9.80 -4.84
CA ASN A 42 7.94 9.80 -6.30
C ASN A 42 8.28 8.38 -6.83
N GLY A 43 7.54 7.37 -6.36
CA GLY A 43 7.72 5.97 -6.72
C GLY A 43 6.41 5.28 -7.11
N ILE A 44 6.48 3.98 -7.36
CA ILE A 44 5.32 3.14 -7.69
C ILE A 44 4.55 2.84 -6.40
N VAL A 45 3.26 3.16 -6.36
CA VAL A 45 2.38 2.94 -5.20
C VAL A 45 1.25 1.99 -5.59
N ALA A 46 1.02 0.99 -4.74
CA ALA A 46 -0.12 0.07 -4.83
C ALA A 46 -1.01 0.26 -3.59
N GLU A 47 -2.18 0.85 -3.77
CA GLU A 47 -3.18 1.02 -2.71
C GLU A 47 -4.09 -0.21 -2.65
N VAL A 48 -3.96 -0.98 -1.58
CA VAL A 48 -4.66 -2.26 -1.42
C VAL A 48 -5.83 -2.11 -0.44
N GLY A 49 -7.04 -2.10 -1.00
CA GLY A 49 -8.31 -2.09 -0.27
C GLY A 49 -8.92 -3.49 -0.14
N ASN A 50 -10.19 -3.60 -0.52
CA ASN A 50 -10.96 -4.85 -0.55
C ASN A 50 -11.23 -5.34 -1.98
N GLU A 51 -10.63 -4.72 -2.98
CA GLU A 51 -10.81 -5.00 -4.39
C GLU A 51 -9.46 -5.29 -5.04
N LEU A 52 -9.48 -5.81 -6.27
CA LEU A 52 -8.31 -6.02 -7.11
C LEU A 52 -7.51 -4.72 -7.22
N CYS A 53 -6.20 -4.80 -6.96
CA CYS A 53 -5.26 -3.71 -7.15
C CYS A 53 -4.37 -4.02 -8.37
N GLU A 54 -4.39 -3.17 -9.38
CA GLU A 54 -3.55 -3.30 -10.57
C GLU A 54 -2.55 -2.15 -10.66
N VAL A 55 -1.29 -2.47 -10.90
CA VAL A 55 -0.19 -1.49 -10.96
C VAL A 55 0.70 -1.78 -12.15
N LEU A 56 1.04 -0.75 -12.93
CA LEU A 56 2.05 -0.83 -13.98
C LEU A 56 3.44 -0.55 -13.40
N VAL A 57 4.36 -1.48 -13.65
CA VAL A 57 5.78 -1.36 -13.32
C VAL A 57 6.58 -1.34 -14.61
N ASP A 58 6.95 -0.16 -15.07
CA ASP A 58 7.75 0.02 -16.27
C ASP A 58 9.23 0.13 -15.91
N PHE A 59 10.03 -0.81 -16.38
CA PHE A 59 11.49 -0.79 -16.23
C PHE A 59 12.18 0.07 -17.30
N GLU A 60 11.41 0.60 -18.25
CA GLU A 60 11.92 1.42 -19.35
C GLU A 60 12.97 0.64 -20.17
N SER A 61 14.11 1.25 -20.43
CA SER A 61 15.23 0.64 -21.16
C SER A 61 16.14 -0.15 -20.21
N VAL A 62 16.28 -1.43 -20.49
CA VAL A 62 17.05 -2.39 -19.66
C VAL A 62 18.20 -2.96 -20.47
N PRO A 63 19.46 -2.87 -20.01
CA PRO A 63 20.57 -3.54 -20.66
C PRO A 63 20.39 -5.06 -20.66
N TYR A 64 20.78 -5.72 -21.76
CA TYR A 64 20.78 -7.18 -21.83
C TYR A 64 21.67 -7.80 -20.74
N ALA A 65 21.25 -8.96 -20.22
CA ALA A 65 21.94 -9.72 -19.17
C ALA A 65 22.19 -8.92 -17.88
N SER A 66 21.29 -8.03 -17.53
CA SER A 66 21.32 -7.26 -16.28
C SER A 66 20.15 -7.61 -15.38
N THR A 67 20.30 -7.34 -14.08
CA THR A 67 19.19 -7.38 -13.10
C THR A 67 18.84 -5.98 -12.70
N MET A 68 17.58 -5.61 -12.92
CA MET A 68 17.03 -4.32 -12.52
C MET A 68 16.10 -4.49 -11.32
N VAL A 69 15.97 -3.43 -10.51
CA VAL A 69 15.13 -3.42 -9.32
C VAL A 69 14.21 -2.21 -9.38
N LYS A 70 12.93 -2.42 -9.13
CA LYS A 70 11.94 -1.36 -8.88
C LYS A 70 11.33 -1.58 -7.50
N THR A 71 11.32 -0.53 -6.69
CA THR A 71 10.66 -0.54 -5.39
C THR A 71 9.21 -0.11 -5.56
N ILE A 72 8.31 -0.90 -4.99
CA ILE A 72 6.87 -0.66 -4.99
C ILE A 72 6.44 -0.50 -3.55
N ARG A 73 5.74 0.58 -3.25
CA ARG A 73 5.13 0.82 -1.93
C ARG A 73 3.72 0.26 -1.90
N ILE A 74 3.51 -0.76 -1.08
CA ILE A 74 2.19 -1.32 -0.81
C ILE A 74 1.58 -0.54 0.34
N VAL A 75 0.46 0.13 0.11
CA VAL A 75 -0.29 0.89 1.12
C VAL A 75 -1.56 0.13 1.47
N ASN A 76 -1.75 -0.22 2.73
CA ASN A 76 -2.96 -0.86 3.20
C ASN A 76 -4.04 0.19 3.48
N VAL A 77 -4.89 0.49 2.52
CA VAL A 77 -6.04 1.41 2.67
C VAL A 77 -7.28 0.73 3.28
N GLY A 78 -7.22 -0.56 3.58
CA GLY A 78 -8.30 -1.28 4.27
C GLY A 78 -8.29 -1.07 5.78
N THR A 79 -9.26 -1.67 6.47
CA THR A 79 -9.49 -1.51 7.92
C THR A 79 -8.86 -2.60 8.78
N THR A 80 -8.32 -3.66 8.16
CA THR A 80 -7.68 -4.80 8.84
C THR A 80 -6.24 -4.96 8.37
N PRO A 81 -5.36 -5.62 9.12
CA PRO A 81 -4.00 -5.90 8.67
C PRO A 81 -3.98 -6.67 7.34
N LEU A 82 -3.05 -6.31 6.45
CA LEU A 82 -2.82 -6.94 5.16
C LEU A 82 -1.55 -7.78 5.23
N ILE A 83 -1.60 -9.03 4.77
CA ILE A 83 -0.42 -9.90 4.66
C ILE A 83 -0.27 -10.31 3.20
N LEU A 84 0.94 -10.19 2.66
CA LEU A 84 1.29 -10.74 1.35
C LEU A 84 1.64 -12.22 1.56
N LEU A 85 0.88 -13.14 0.97
CA LEU A 85 0.97 -14.58 1.24
C LEU A 85 1.92 -15.28 0.26
N ASP A 86 1.68 -15.10 -1.04
CA ASP A 86 2.41 -15.75 -2.11
C ASP A 86 2.39 -14.91 -3.37
N ASN A 87 3.21 -15.27 -4.37
CA ASN A 87 3.17 -14.63 -5.67
C ASN A 87 3.34 -15.67 -6.78
N THR A 88 2.69 -15.41 -7.91
CA THR A 88 2.78 -16.22 -9.12
C THR A 88 3.15 -15.36 -10.31
N THR A 89 4.03 -15.87 -11.18
CA THR A 89 4.41 -15.22 -12.44
C THR A 89 4.62 -16.28 -13.52
N GLN A 90 4.45 -15.90 -14.77
CA GLN A 90 4.72 -16.79 -15.91
C GLN A 90 6.18 -16.84 -16.30
N CYS A 91 6.99 -15.87 -15.88
CA CYS A 91 8.41 -15.76 -16.17
C CYS A 91 9.26 -16.06 -14.94
N ARG A 92 10.30 -16.87 -15.13
CA ARG A 92 11.35 -17.06 -14.12
C ARG A 92 12.34 -15.89 -14.06
N CYS A 93 12.18 -14.93 -14.94
CA CYS A 93 12.98 -13.71 -15.03
C CYS A 93 12.63 -12.68 -13.95
N MET A 94 11.60 -12.92 -13.12
CA MET A 94 11.13 -11.97 -12.12
C MET A 94 10.90 -12.64 -10.78
N TRP A 95 11.22 -11.92 -9.71
CA TRP A 95 10.93 -12.32 -8.34
C TRP A 95 10.77 -11.10 -7.43
N LEU A 96 10.14 -11.31 -6.28
CA LEU A 96 9.96 -10.30 -5.24
C LEU A 96 10.88 -10.56 -4.04
N ASP A 97 11.38 -9.46 -3.48
CA ASP A 97 12.03 -9.45 -2.16
C ASP A 97 11.27 -8.51 -1.23
N TYR A 98 10.72 -9.07 -0.15
CA TYR A 98 9.94 -8.34 0.84
C TYR A 98 9.88 -9.08 2.18
N LYS A 99 9.60 -8.34 3.24
CA LYS A 99 9.34 -8.92 4.56
C LYS A 99 7.92 -9.50 4.61
N ARG A 100 7.78 -10.66 5.26
CA ARG A 100 6.49 -11.33 5.45
C ARG A 100 5.74 -10.82 6.69
N ASP A 101 5.90 -9.55 7.02
CA ASP A 101 5.21 -8.92 8.13
C ASP A 101 3.81 -8.46 7.70
N ALA A 102 2.89 -8.37 8.65
CA ALA A 102 1.59 -7.78 8.39
C ALA A 102 1.72 -6.26 8.26
N ILE A 103 1.06 -5.69 7.26
CA ILE A 103 0.95 -4.25 7.07
C ILE A 103 -0.29 -3.78 7.84
N PRO A 104 -0.18 -3.02 8.93
CA PRO A 104 -1.33 -2.52 9.67
C PRO A 104 -2.24 -1.65 8.81
N ALA A 105 -3.50 -1.49 9.22
CA ALA A 105 -4.44 -0.61 8.54
C ALA A 105 -3.90 0.83 8.45
N GLY A 106 -3.86 1.38 7.25
CA GLY A 106 -3.36 2.71 6.94
C GLY A 106 -1.84 2.85 6.94
N GLU A 107 -1.08 1.77 7.10
CA GLU A 107 0.38 1.77 6.97
C GLU A 107 0.85 1.22 5.63
N SER A 108 2.15 1.28 5.37
CA SER A 108 2.75 0.84 4.12
C SER A 108 3.99 -0.02 4.34
N MET A 109 4.33 -0.83 3.32
CA MET A 109 5.54 -1.61 3.24
C MET A 109 6.14 -1.49 1.84
N ASP A 110 7.43 -1.28 1.74
CA ASP A 110 8.14 -1.30 0.47
C ASP A 110 8.55 -2.74 0.13
N ILE A 111 8.28 -3.13 -1.12
CA ILE A 111 8.71 -4.41 -1.71
C ILE A 111 9.59 -4.12 -2.92
N ASN A 112 10.53 -5.01 -3.21
CA ASN A 112 11.40 -4.90 -4.38
C ASN A 112 11.01 -5.94 -5.41
N LEU A 113 10.68 -5.49 -6.63
CA LEU A 113 10.52 -6.33 -7.80
C LEU A 113 11.82 -6.35 -8.57
N MET A 114 12.38 -7.54 -8.74
CA MET A 114 13.57 -7.77 -9.54
C MET A 114 13.20 -8.32 -10.92
N PHE A 115 13.84 -7.81 -11.94
CA PHE A 115 13.75 -8.29 -13.32
C PHE A 115 15.15 -8.61 -13.86
N ASP A 116 15.36 -9.85 -14.27
CA ASP A 116 16.59 -10.33 -14.92
C ASP A 116 16.36 -10.42 -16.43
N SER A 117 17.04 -9.58 -17.17
CA SER A 117 16.90 -9.50 -18.63
C SER A 117 17.65 -10.58 -19.42
N ARG A 118 18.30 -11.55 -18.74
CA ARG A 118 18.97 -12.67 -19.43
C ARG A 118 17.96 -13.55 -20.15
N GLY A 119 18.12 -13.68 -21.45
CA GLY A 119 17.21 -14.46 -22.31
C GLY A 119 16.02 -13.68 -22.83
N GLU A 120 15.88 -12.41 -22.45
CA GLU A 120 14.85 -11.49 -22.95
C GLU A 120 15.46 -10.54 -23.98
N TRP A 121 14.69 -10.06 -24.95
CA TRP A 121 15.12 -9.12 -25.97
C TRP A 121 13.96 -8.32 -26.55
N GLY A 122 14.17 -7.03 -26.78
CA GLY A 122 13.15 -6.13 -27.30
C GLY A 122 12.07 -5.82 -26.26
N SER A 123 10.85 -5.59 -26.71
CA SER A 123 9.72 -5.27 -25.83
C SER A 123 9.26 -6.50 -25.05
N VAL A 124 9.35 -6.42 -23.72
CA VAL A 124 8.92 -7.46 -22.77
C VAL A 124 7.68 -6.99 -22.05
N GLY A 125 6.61 -7.79 -22.10
CA GLY A 125 5.39 -7.59 -21.33
C GLY A 125 5.06 -8.84 -20.51
N ASN A 126 4.85 -8.69 -19.21
CA ASN A 126 4.56 -9.80 -18.31
C ASN A 126 3.67 -9.34 -17.15
N TYR A 127 3.24 -10.27 -16.30
CA TYR A 127 2.54 -9.91 -15.08
C TYR A 127 2.96 -10.82 -13.91
N MET A 128 2.74 -10.32 -12.72
CA MET A 128 2.88 -11.05 -11.47
C MET A 128 1.65 -10.79 -10.61
N GLU A 129 1.05 -11.86 -10.09
CA GLU A 129 -0.05 -11.77 -9.14
C GLU A 129 0.47 -12.06 -7.73
N ILE A 130 0.15 -11.19 -6.78
CA ILE A 130 0.44 -11.36 -5.36
C ILE A 130 -0.86 -11.67 -4.64
N THR A 131 -0.93 -12.87 -4.06
CA THR A 131 -2.04 -13.29 -3.21
C THR A 131 -1.90 -12.64 -1.84
N THR A 132 -3.00 -12.08 -1.33
CA THR A 132 -3.03 -11.43 -0.02
C THR A 132 -3.91 -12.17 0.97
N SER A 133 -3.86 -11.78 2.24
CA SER A 133 -4.79 -12.27 3.29
C SER A 133 -6.26 -11.89 3.02
N ARG A 134 -6.51 -11.02 2.04
CA ARG A 134 -7.84 -10.71 1.50
C ARG A 134 -7.97 -11.40 0.15
N SER A 135 -8.64 -12.54 0.11
CA SER A 135 -8.74 -13.40 -1.09
C SER A 135 -9.36 -12.70 -2.30
N GLU A 136 -10.17 -11.67 -2.09
CA GLU A 136 -10.85 -10.90 -3.14
C GLU A 136 -10.05 -9.65 -3.57
N ALA A 137 -8.90 -9.40 -2.95
CA ALA A 137 -8.04 -8.26 -3.24
C ALA A 137 -6.60 -8.70 -3.55
N PRO A 138 -6.36 -9.45 -4.64
CA PRO A 138 -5.01 -9.71 -5.13
C PRO A 138 -4.39 -8.41 -5.67
N ILE A 139 -3.05 -8.37 -5.71
CA ILE A 139 -2.31 -7.30 -6.36
C ILE A 139 -1.75 -7.84 -7.66
N VAL A 140 -2.07 -7.22 -8.78
CA VAL A 140 -1.52 -7.56 -10.09
C VAL A 140 -0.53 -6.49 -10.52
N LEU A 141 0.72 -6.88 -10.67
CA LEU A 141 1.78 -6.05 -11.20
C LEU A 141 1.90 -6.35 -12.70
N TRP A 142 1.57 -5.36 -13.52
CA TRP A 142 1.84 -5.40 -14.97
C TRP A 142 3.25 -4.88 -15.22
N ILE A 143 4.09 -5.69 -15.85
CA ILE A 143 5.51 -5.39 -16.04
C ILE A 143 5.77 -5.10 -17.51
N ALA A 144 6.43 -3.98 -17.77
CA ALA A 144 6.92 -3.60 -19.09
C ALA A 144 8.42 -3.31 -19.03
N ALA A 145 9.15 -3.66 -20.11
CA ALA A 145 10.57 -3.34 -20.28
C ALA A 145 10.94 -3.36 -21.76
N GLU A 146 11.95 -2.57 -22.14
CA GLU A 146 12.59 -2.65 -23.46
C GLU A 146 14.05 -3.09 -23.26
N VAL A 147 14.34 -4.35 -23.63
CA VAL A 147 15.66 -4.95 -23.43
C VAL A 147 16.54 -4.72 -24.68
N GLN A 148 17.72 -4.12 -24.50
CA GLN A 148 18.65 -3.75 -25.56
C GLN A 148 20.12 -3.99 -25.22
#